data_1902ba21ab8c879d0aa0cbad35caf710
#
_entry.id   1902ba21ab8c879d0aa0cbad35caf710
#
_cell.length_a   1.000
_cell.length_b   1.000
_cell.length_c   1.000
_cell.angle_alpha   90.00
_cell.angle_beta   90.00
_cell.angle_gamma   90.00
#
_symmetry.space_group_name_H-M   'P 1'
#
loop_
_entity.id
_entity.type
_entity.pdbx_description
1 polymer ?
#
loop_
_entity_poly.entity_id
_entity_poly.type
_entity_poly.pdbx_seq_one_letter_code
_entity_poly.pdbx_strand_id
1 'polypeptide(L)'
;QSAARLSRQLHDGEIDKRYLALVKGMPPQAEWLIDAPVAKVAPSRYGVATPGKEAQTEFRVVAAGSEATLLEARPLTGRTHQIRVHLEHSGLPIVGDRVYGGAKACRMMLHCLSMSFLASNGGRVSVSAPPDSAYLEICREFGIDTETEVFRKGTVT
;
A
#
# COMPACT_ATOMS: atom_id res chain seq x y z
N GLN A 1 -26.81 -10.45 -0.62
CA GLN A 1 -26.80 -9.40 0.43
C GLN A 1 -25.38 -9.19 1.02
N SER A 2 -24.60 -10.24 1.28
CA SER A 2 -23.26 -10.13 1.86
C SER A 2 -22.22 -9.44 0.96
N ALA A 3 -22.21 -9.73 -0.34
CA ALA A 3 -21.29 -9.11 -1.30
C ALA A 3 -21.52 -7.60 -1.45
N ALA A 4 -22.80 -7.18 -1.51
CA ALA A 4 -23.14 -5.76 -1.60
C ALA A 4 -22.76 -4.97 -0.34
N ARG A 5 -22.87 -5.61 0.84
CA ARG A 5 -22.43 -5.01 2.11
C ARG A 5 -20.90 -4.87 2.18
N LEU A 6 -20.15 -5.90 1.79
CA LEU A 6 -18.70 -5.85 1.73
C LEU A 6 -18.19 -4.80 0.73
N SER A 7 -18.85 -4.71 -0.44
CA SER A 7 -18.56 -3.68 -1.44
C SER A 7 -18.80 -2.27 -0.90
N ARG A 8 -19.86 -2.07 -0.11
CA ARG A 8 -20.14 -0.78 0.55
C ARG A 8 -19.09 -0.45 1.60
N GLN A 9 -18.72 -1.39 2.48
CA GLN A 9 -17.66 -1.20 3.47
C GLN A 9 -16.32 -0.85 2.82
N LEU A 10 -15.98 -1.48 1.68
CA LEU A 10 -14.80 -1.13 0.87
C LEU A 10 -14.84 0.31 0.37
N HIS A 11 -16.02 0.77 -0.05
CA HIS A 11 -16.22 2.11 -0.58
C HIS A 11 -16.20 3.19 0.51
N ASP A 12 -16.78 2.88 1.68
CA ASP A 12 -16.97 3.81 2.79
C ASP A 12 -15.76 3.86 3.75
N GLY A 13 -14.68 3.14 3.45
CA GLY A 13 -13.46 3.12 4.28
C GLY A 13 -13.59 2.34 5.58
N GLU A 14 -14.62 1.53 5.75
CA GLU A 14 -14.85 0.70 6.94
C GLU A 14 -13.96 -0.55 7.02
N ILE A 15 -13.22 -0.84 5.94
CA ILE A 15 -12.25 -1.92 5.90
C ILE A 15 -10.87 -1.37 6.22
N ASP A 16 -10.32 -1.78 7.36
CA ASP A 16 -8.91 -1.52 7.68
C ASP A 16 -8.03 -2.41 6.81
N LYS A 17 -7.20 -1.80 5.98
CA LYS A 17 -6.28 -2.49 5.06
C LYS A 17 -4.86 -2.00 5.32
N ARG A 18 -3.92 -2.93 5.37
CA ARG A 18 -2.50 -2.63 5.51
C ARG A 18 -1.73 -3.30 4.38
N TYR A 19 -0.87 -2.52 3.76
CA TYR A 19 -0.04 -2.96 2.65
C TYR A 19 1.43 -2.75 3.00
N LEU A 20 2.29 -3.59 2.45
CA LEU A 20 3.72 -3.34 2.35
C LEU A 20 4.03 -2.83 0.95
N ALA A 21 4.80 -1.76 0.87
CA ALA A 21 5.27 -1.18 -0.38
C ALA A 21 6.77 -0.91 -0.30
N LEU A 22 7.54 -1.45 -1.24
CA LEU A 22 8.96 -1.14 -1.37
C LEU A 22 9.14 0.02 -2.34
N VAL A 23 9.80 1.07 -1.89
CA VAL A 23 10.13 2.26 -2.71
C VAL A 23 11.64 2.47 -2.76
N LYS A 24 12.14 3.01 -3.87
CA LYS A 24 13.57 3.38 -3.97
C LYS A 24 13.81 4.71 -3.27
N GLY A 25 14.90 4.80 -2.51
CA GLY A 25 15.25 6.00 -1.76
C GLY A 25 14.65 6.03 -0.35
N MET A 26 14.77 7.17 0.30
CA MET A 26 14.35 7.42 1.68
C MET A 26 13.32 8.55 1.72
N PRO A 27 12.13 8.33 2.30
CA PRO A 27 11.19 9.41 2.53
C PRO A 27 11.76 10.43 3.56
N PRO A 28 11.36 11.70 3.49
CA PRO A 28 11.85 12.73 4.41
C PRO A 28 11.31 12.59 5.83
N GLN A 29 10.26 11.80 6.03
CA GLN A 29 9.60 11.58 7.31
C GLN A 29 9.40 10.10 7.57
N ALA A 30 9.42 9.70 8.85
CA ALA A 30 9.15 8.32 9.25
C ALA A 30 7.66 7.94 9.12
N GLU A 31 6.78 8.93 9.27
CA GLU A 31 5.32 8.79 9.13
C GLU A 31 4.74 10.04 8.47
N TRP A 32 3.79 9.86 7.55
CA TRP A 32 3.08 10.96 6.91
C TRP A 32 1.72 10.55 6.38
N LEU A 33 0.85 11.53 6.18
CA LEU A 33 -0.45 11.38 5.53
C LEU A 33 -0.40 12.08 4.16
N ILE A 34 -0.93 11.42 3.15
CA ILE A 34 -1.26 12.05 1.87
C ILE A 34 -2.78 12.19 1.80
N ASP A 35 -3.24 13.42 1.72
CA ASP A 35 -4.63 13.80 1.46
C ASP A 35 -4.69 14.52 0.11
N ALA A 36 -4.89 13.74 -0.95
CA ALA A 36 -4.84 14.24 -2.31
C ALA A 36 -5.83 13.48 -3.19
N PRO A 37 -6.69 14.20 -3.95
CA PRO A 37 -7.74 13.57 -4.75
C PRO A 37 -7.18 12.76 -5.90
N VAL A 38 -7.78 11.60 -6.15
CA VAL A 38 -7.41 10.70 -7.24
C VAL A 38 -8.43 10.76 -8.37
N ALA A 39 -7.94 10.95 -9.58
CA ALA A 39 -8.74 10.98 -10.80
C ALA A 39 -8.12 10.13 -11.90
N LYS A 40 -8.94 9.71 -12.86
CA LYS A 40 -8.45 9.10 -14.10
C LYS A 40 -7.86 10.20 -14.97
N VAL A 41 -6.58 10.13 -15.28
CA VAL A 41 -5.85 11.16 -16.05
C VAL A 41 -5.53 10.73 -17.49
N ALA A 42 -5.57 9.41 -17.75
CA ALA A 42 -5.40 8.84 -19.08
C ALA A 42 -6.03 7.43 -19.12
N PRO A 43 -6.18 6.78 -20.29
CA PRO A 43 -6.56 5.38 -20.36
C PRO A 43 -5.66 4.53 -19.47
N SER A 44 -6.25 3.73 -18.58
CA SER A 44 -5.55 2.86 -17.62
C SER A 44 -4.58 3.56 -16.65
N ARG A 45 -4.62 4.89 -16.52
CA ARG A 45 -3.78 5.67 -15.60
C ARG A 45 -4.62 6.60 -14.72
N TYR A 46 -4.27 6.62 -13.44
CA TYR A 46 -4.81 7.52 -12.44
C TYR A 46 -3.71 8.46 -11.95
N GLY A 47 -4.09 9.59 -11.36
CA GLY A 47 -3.15 10.57 -10.84
C GLY A 47 -3.80 11.46 -9.79
N VAL A 48 -2.99 12.25 -9.10
CA VAL A 48 -3.51 13.33 -8.25
C VAL A 48 -3.96 14.46 -9.17
N ALA A 49 -5.26 14.73 -9.17
CA ALA A 49 -5.85 15.77 -10.00
C ALA A 49 -7.18 16.28 -9.44
N THR A 50 -7.51 17.53 -9.74
CA THR A 50 -8.77 18.18 -9.40
C THR A 50 -9.51 18.56 -10.70
N PRO A 51 -10.79 18.18 -10.87
CA PRO A 51 -11.63 17.43 -9.95
C PRO A 51 -11.22 15.96 -9.85
N GLY A 52 -11.32 15.39 -8.66
CA GLY A 52 -11.01 14.00 -8.35
C GLY A 52 -11.79 13.50 -7.15
N LYS A 53 -11.71 12.21 -6.88
CA LYS A 53 -12.31 11.60 -5.69
C LYS A 53 -11.38 11.78 -4.50
N GLU A 54 -11.92 12.26 -3.38
CA GLU A 54 -11.17 12.34 -2.12
C GLU A 54 -10.46 11.02 -1.82
N ALA A 55 -9.19 11.11 -1.46
CA ALA A 55 -8.36 9.96 -1.16
C ALA A 55 -7.32 10.31 -0.10
N GLN A 56 -7.21 9.46 0.91
CA GLN A 56 -6.28 9.61 2.02
C GLN A 56 -5.53 8.32 2.26
N THR A 57 -4.21 8.40 2.40
CA THR A 57 -3.34 7.26 2.71
C THR A 57 -2.31 7.66 3.76
N GLU A 58 -2.26 6.91 4.84
CA GLU A 58 -1.19 6.98 5.83
C GLU A 58 -0.03 6.09 5.41
N PHE A 59 1.20 6.58 5.57
CA PHE A 59 2.43 5.85 5.32
C PHE A 59 3.33 5.87 6.55
N ARG A 60 4.02 4.76 6.78
CA ARG A 60 5.01 4.61 7.85
C ARG A 60 6.21 3.82 7.34
N VAL A 61 7.42 4.26 7.66
CA VAL A 61 8.64 3.50 7.42
C VAL A 61 8.67 2.31 8.39
N VAL A 62 8.82 1.10 7.86
CA VAL A 62 8.93 -0.12 8.67
C VAL A 62 10.32 -0.76 8.60
N ALA A 63 11.05 -0.55 7.52
CA ALA A 63 12.45 -0.93 7.39
C ALA A 63 13.14 -0.06 6.34
N ALA A 64 14.39 0.29 6.58
CA ALA A 64 15.21 1.04 5.64
C ALA A 64 16.46 0.23 5.27
N GLY A 65 16.72 0.15 3.97
CA GLY A 65 17.94 -0.42 3.42
C GLY A 65 18.88 0.67 2.90
N SER A 66 19.94 0.26 2.23
CA SER A 66 20.93 1.18 1.65
C SER A 66 20.38 1.97 0.45
N GLU A 67 19.47 1.40 -0.32
CA GLU A 67 18.97 2.00 -1.56
C GLU A 67 17.44 2.16 -1.60
N ALA A 68 16.71 1.51 -0.69
CA ALA A 68 15.27 1.45 -0.69
C ALA A 68 14.70 1.49 0.73
N THR A 69 13.43 1.80 0.81
CA THR A 69 12.67 1.83 2.07
C THR A 69 11.43 0.97 1.93
N LEU A 70 11.17 0.14 2.92
CA LEU A 70 9.92 -0.61 3.05
C LEU A 70 8.93 0.22 3.86
N LEU A 71 7.77 0.46 3.29
CA LEU A 71 6.69 1.23 3.89
C LEU A 71 5.51 0.33 4.24
N GLU A 72 4.87 0.61 5.37
CA GLU A 72 3.48 0.25 5.57
C GLU A 72 2.60 1.36 5.00
N ALA A 73 1.60 0.99 4.20
CA ALA A 73 0.60 1.89 3.67
C ALA A 73 -0.78 1.49 4.18
N ARG A 74 -1.50 2.45 4.74
CA ARG A 74 -2.87 2.29 5.23
C ARG A 74 -3.80 3.24 4.47
N PRO A 75 -4.48 2.77 3.41
CA PRO A 75 -5.44 3.60 2.70
C PRO A 75 -6.72 3.75 3.53
N LEU A 76 -7.08 4.99 3.87
CA LEU A 76 -8.30 5.33 4.61
C LEU A 76 -9.52 5.38 3.70
N THR A 77 -9.30 5.50 2.40
CA THR A 77 -10.27 5.43 1.30
C THR A 77 -9.86 4.33 0.32
N GLY A 78 -10.71 3.98 -0.64
CA GLY A 78 -10.46 2.87 -1.56
C GLY A 78 -10.52 3.26 -3.04
N ARG A 79 -9.73 4.24 -3.49
CA ARG A 79 -9.71 4.66 -4.91
C ARG A 79 -8.80 3.77 -5.75
N THR A 80 -9.10 3.68 -7.02
CA THR A 80 -8.30 2.88 -7.97
C THR A 80 -6.85 3.35 -7.98
N HIS A 81 -5.92 2.41 -7.83
CA HIS A 81 -4.48 2.65 -7.76
C HIS A 81 -4.03 3.64 -6.66
N GLN A 82 -4.83 3.87 -5.63
CA GLN A 82 -4.63 4.95 -4.67
C GLN A 82 -3.21 4.97 -4.06
N ILE A 83 -2.72 3.85 -3.52
CA ILE A 83 -1.38 3.77 -2.91
C ILE A 83 -0.30 4.08 -3.95
N ARG A 84 -0.42 3.51 -5.14
CA ARG A 84 0.53 3.70 -6.25
C ARG A 84 0.59 5.17 -6.69
N VAL A 85 -0.58 5.80 -6.85
CA VAL A 85 -0.74 7.20 -7.24
C VAL A 85 -0.17 8.14 -6.17
N HIS A 86 -0.48 7.89 -4.90
CA HIS A 86 0.02 8.71 -3.79
C HIS A 86 1.54 8.61 -3.64
N LEU A 87 2.11 7.42 -3.79
CA LEU A 87 3.58 7.24 -3.74
C LEU A 87 4.27 7.87 -4.96
N GLU A 88 3.73 7.73 -6.15
CA GLU A 88 4.25 8.43 -7.33
C GLU A 88 4.20 9.95 -7.16
N HIS A 89 3.09 10.48 -6.65
CA HIS A 89 2.93 11.90 -6.34
C HIS A 89 3.96 12.41 -5.33
N SER A 90 4.39 11.57 -4.40
CA SER A 90 5.44 11.87 -3.41
C SER A 90 6.86 11.73 -3.96
N GLY A 91 7.03 11.37 -5.23
CA GLY A 91 8.34 11.07 -5.81
C GLY A 91 8.96 9.75 -5.34
N LEU A 92 8.14 8.84 -4.78
CA LEU A 92 8.53 7.54 -4.25
C LEU A 92 7.75 6.40 -4.93
N PRO A 93 7.81 6.26 -6.27
CA PRO A 93 7.05 5.21 -6.95
C PRO A 93 7.48 3.82 -6.49
N ILE A 94 6.52 2.89 -6.45
CA ILE A 94 6.73 1.52 -5.97
C ILE A 94 7.70 0.79 -6.90
N VAL A 95 8.68 0.10 -6.34
CA VAL A 95 9.59 -0.78 -7.09
C VAL A 95 8.79 -1.80 -7.89
N GLY A 96 9.11 -1.94 -9.18
CA GLY A 96 8.40 -2.81 -10.11
C GLY A 96 7.11 -2.24 -10.69
N ASP A 97 6.72 -1.02 -10.31
CA ASP A 97 5.55 -0.36 -10.89
C ASP A 97 5.86 0.29 -12.23
N ARG A 98 5.55 -0.42 -13.30
CA ARG A 98 5.84 0.02 -14.68
C ARG A 98 4.95 1.18 -15.15
N VAL A 99 3.76 1.34 -14.56
CA VAL A 99 2.81 2.40 -14.94
C VAL A 99 3.21 3.73 -14.32
N TYR A 100 3.71 3.72 -13.08
CA TYR A 100 4.02 4.91 -12.30
C TYR A 100 5.52 5.16 -12.13
N GLY A 101 6.36 4.51 -12.95
CA GLY A 101 7.77 4.85 -13.07
C GLY A 101 8.67 4.30 -11.96
N GLY A 102 8.28 3.23 -11.31
CA GLY A 102 9.08 2.55 -10.30
C GLY A 102 10.37 1.93 -10.85
N ALA A 103 11.37 1.74 -9.99
CA ALA A 103 12.58 1.02 -10.33
C ALA A 103 12.27 -0.38 -10.85
N LYS A 104 13.09 -0.91 -11.75
CA LYS A 104 12.87 -2.22 -12.36
C LYS A 104 12.92 -3.36 -11.34
N ALA A 105 11.93 -4.23 -11.40
CA ALA A 105 11.89 -5.50 -10.69
C ALA A 105 11.02 -6.49 -11.47
N CYS A 106 11.10 -7.78 -11.15
CA CYS A 106 10.32 -8.82 -11.84
C CYS A 106 8.83 -8.76 -11.48
N ARG A 107 8.47 -8.09 -10.39
CA ARG A 107 7.08 -7.85 -9.97
C ARG A 107 6.92 -6.48 -9.32
N MET A 108 5.67 -6.00 -9.24
CA MET A 108 5.35 -4.81 -8.44
C MET A 108 5.41 -5.14 -6.95
N MET A 109 6.18 -4.36 -6.20
CA MET A 109 6.46 -4.57 -4.80
C MET A 109 5.41 -3.94 -3.88
N LEU A 110 4.15 -4.25 -4.14
CA LEU A 110 2.99 -3.92 -3.31
C LEU A 110 2.31 -5.22 -2.86
N HIS A 111 2.16 -5.41 -1.55
CA HIS A 111 1.58 -6.61 -0.96
C HIS A 111 0.53 -6.24 0.09
N CYS A 112 -0.67 -6.80 -0.03
CA CYS A 112 -1.71 -6.67 1.00
C CYS A 112 -1.36 -7.57 2.19
N LEU A 113 -0.87 -6.96 3.26
CA LEU A 113 -0.41 -7.65 4.47
C LEU A 113 -1.58 -8.11 5.34
N SER A 114 -2.58 -7.27 5.52
CA SER A 114 -3.76 -7.59 6.32
C SER A 114 -4.99 -6.79 5.90
N MET A 115 -6.13 -7.38 6.20
CA MET A 115 -7.44 -6.76 5.99
C MET A 115 -8.35 -7.12 7.16
N SER A 116 -9.09 -6.13 7.67
CA SER A 116 -10.05 -6.32 8.75
C SER A 116 -11.38 -5.64 8.40
N PHE A 117 -12.49 -6.33 8.56
CA PHE A 117 -13.83 -5.85 8.23
C PHE A 117 -14.89 -6.41 9.17
N LEU A 118 -16.09 -5.84 9.15
CA LEU A 118 -17.24 -6.32 9.91
C LEU A 118 -18.00 -7.37 9.09
N ALA A 119 -18.12 -8.57 9.64
CA ALA A 119 -18.95 -9.64 9.09
C ALA A 119 -20.46 -9.32 9.23
N SER A 120 -21.30 -10.09 8.55
CA SER A 120 -22.76 -9.90 8.57
C SER A 120 -23.37 -10.12 9.95
N ASN A 121 -22.75 -10.92 10.81
CA ASN A 121 -23.14 -11.15 12.21
C ASN A 121 -22.67 -10.07 13.19
N GLY A 122 -22.02 -8.99 12.69
CA GLY A 122 -21.47 -7.92 13.53
C GLY A 122 -20.07 -8.22 14.14
N GLY A 123 -19.55 -9.42 13.97
CA GLY A 123 -18.21 -9.78 14.42
C GLY A 123 -17.12 -9.18 13.50
N ARG A 124 -15.98 -8.81 14.06
CA ARG A 124 -14.82 -8.36 13.28
C ARG A 124 -14.04 -9.57 12.78
N VAL A 125 -13.80 -9.61 11.48
CA VAL A 125 -12.95 -10.61 10.83
C VAL A 125 -11.66 -9.94 10.41
N SER A 126 -10.51 -10.54 10.77
CA SER A 126 -9.20 -10.10 10.35
C SER A 126 -8.48 -11.23 9.62
N VAL A 127 -7.93 -10.92 8.47
CA VAL A 127 -7.15 -11.84 7.64
C VAL A 127 -5.79 -11.22 7.42
N SER A 128 -4.73 -11.99 7.57
CA SER A 128 -3.36 -11.58 7.27
C SER A 128 -2.67 -12.59 6.37
N ALA A 129 -1.78 -12.10 5.52
CA ALA A 129 -0.98 -12.90 4.62
C ALA A 129 0.47 -12.38 4.65
N PRO A 130 1.44 -13.14 5.19
CA PRO A 130 2.83 -12.73 5.12
C PRO A 130 3.30 -12.66 3.66
N PRO A 131 4.30 -11.83 3.33
CA PRO A 131 4.88 -11.80 2.01
C PRO A 131 5.49 -13.15 1.62
N ASP A 132 5.40 -13.50 0.35
CA ASP A 132 6.01 -14.70 -0.20
C ASP A 132 7.55 -14.59 -0.34
N SER A 133 8.22 -15.70 -0.62
CA SER A 133 9.68 -15.74 -0.77
C SER A 133 10.19 -14.81 -1.87
N ALA A 134 9.47 -14.68 -2.98
CA ALA A 134 9.87 -13.80 -4.09
C ALA A 134 9.84 -12.32 -3.66
N TYR A 135 8.85 -11.90 -2.88
CA TYR A 135 8.80 -10.56 -2.30
C TYR A 135 10.00 -10.30 -1.37
N LEU A 136 10.30 -11.27 -0.49
CA LEU A 136 11.41 -11.16 0.46
C LEU A 136 12.78 -11.13 -0.24
N GLU A 137 12.97 -11.92 -1.30
CA GLU A 137 14.20 -11.90 -2.11
C GLU A 137 14.46 -10.52 -2.71
N ILE A 138 13.45 -9.91 -3.33
CA ILE A 138 13.58 -8.56 -3.89
C ILE A 138 13.87 -7.54 -2.78
N CYS A 139 13.23 -7.64 -1.61
CA CYS A 139 13.56 -6.78 -0.47
C CYS A 139 15.05 -6.87 -0.10
N ARG A 140 15.61 -8.08 -0.05
CA ARG A 140 17.05 -8.28 0.23
C ARG A 140 17.95 -7.71 -0.85
N GLU A 141 17.60 -7.84 -2.12
CA GLU A 141 18.34 -7.24 -3.25
C GLU A 141 18.43 -5.71 -3.11
N PHE A 142 17.42 -5.06 -2.52
CA PHE A 142 17.40 -3.64 -2.22
C PHE A 142 17.93 -3.28 -0.81
N GLY A 143 18.58 -4.22 -0.12
CA GLY A 143 19.23 -4.00 1.16
C GLY A 143 18.31 -3.97 2.38
N ILE A 144 17.07 -4.45 2.26
CA ILE A 144 16.13 -4.53 3.39
C ILE A 144 16.42 -5.80 4.21
N ASP A 145 16.58 -5.65 5.52
CA ASP A 145 16.63 -6.77 6.44
C ASP A 145 15.23 -7.42 6.57
N THR A 146 15.11 -8.66 6.14
CA THR A 146 13.85 -9.41 6.14
C THR A 146 13.63 -10.24 7.40
N GLU A 147 14.54 -10.18 8.39
CA GLU A 147 14.38 -10.86 9.68
C GLU A 147 13.56 -10.06 10.69
N THR A 148 13.01 -8.92 10.29
CA THR A 148 12.18 -8.05 11.12
C THR A 148 10.81 -8.67 11.42
N GLU A 149 10.21 -8.27 12.55
CA GLU A 149 8.92 -8.81 13.00
C GLU A 149 7.77 -8.63 12.00
N VAL A 150 7.82 -7.57 11.17
CA VAL A 150 6.79 -7.29 10.16
C VAL A 150 6.63 -8.45 9.17
N PHE A 151 7.72 -9.13 8.83
CA PHE A 151 7.69 -10.27 7.92
C PHE A 151 7.27 -11.58 8.61
N ARG A 152 7.55 -11.72 9.91
CA ARG A 152 7.27 -12.97 10.65
C ARG A 152 5.82 -13.10 11.11
N LYS A 153 5.20 -11.99 11.53
CA LYS A 153 3.86 -12.01 12.16
C LYS A 153 2.72 -11.56 11.25
N GLY A 154 3.03 -11.01 10.07
CA GLY A 154 2.00 -10.41 9.22
C GLY A 154 1.25 -9.26 9.90
N THR A 155 1.75 -8.77 11.02
CA THR A 155 1.12 -7.72 11.81
C THR A 155 2.16 -6.68 12.18
N VAL A 156 1.92 -5.46 11.77
CA VAL A 156 2.64 -4.29 12.28
C VAL A 156 1.86 -3.82 13.50
N THR A 157 2.42 -4.00 14.66
CA THR A 157 1.88 -3.47 15.93
C THR A 157 2.16 -1.98 16.07
#